data_e6d474930a7e695cdea9f25254424858
#
_entry.id   e6d474930a7e695cdea9f25254424858
#
_cell.length_a   1.000
_cell.length_b   1.000
_cell.length_c   1.000
_cell.angle_alpha   90.00
_cell.angle_beta   90.00
_cell.angle_gamma   90.00
#
_symmetry.space_group_name_H-M   'P 1'
#
loop_
_entity.id
_entity.type
_entity.pdbx_description
1 polymer ?
#
loop_
_entity_poly.entity_id
_entity_poly.type
_entity_poly.pdbx_seq_one_letter_code
_entity_poly.pdbx_strand_id
1 'polypeptide(L)'
;MLRSKRNAEPVGIAQAVCLVLVALLLSILTDAPAYAKVSINHYQLRLYAHSHLLTNSEMQCIDKLYDRESHWNPKAMNPDSGAYGIPQGMSVWLRTATAHQQIMWGIKYSYNRYGSMCGAYRHWQRNGWH
;
A
#
# COMPACT_ATOMS: atom_id res chain seq x y z
N MET A 1 -68.25 -47.34 15.19
CA MET A 1 -67.21 -46.51 15.79
C MET A 1 -65.92 -46.79 15.02
N LEU A 2 -65.58 -46.00 14.02
CA LEU A 2 -64.37 -46.14 13.19
C LEU A 2 -63.37 -45.06 13.67
N ARG A 3 -62.30 -45.48 14.31
CA ARG A 3 -61.21 -44.61 14.80
C ARG A 3 -60.26 -44.37 13.65
N SER A 4 -60.30 -43.20 13.01
CA SER A 4 -59.36 -42.75 12.01
C SER A 4 -57.98 -42.58 12.62
N LYS A 5 -57.01 -43.41 12.23
CA LYS A 5 -55.58 -43.19 12.51
C LYS A 5 -55.07 -42.11 11.54
N ARG A 6 -54.81 -40.93 12.05
CA ARG A 6 -54.04 -39.91 11.34
C ARG A 6 -52.58 -40.36 11.34
N ASN A 7 -52.07 -40.67 10.17
CA ASN A 7 -50.63 -40.89 9.96
C ASN A 7 -49.91 -39.53 10.09
N ALA A 8 -49.11 -39.40 11.10
CA ALA A 8 -48.23 -38.26 11.24
C ALA A 8 -47.08 -38.43 10.24
N GLU A 9 -47.07 -37.60 9.22
CA GLU A 9 -45.96 -37.50 8.27
C GLU A 9 -44.68 -37.06 8.98
N PRO A 10 -43.49 -37.58 8.63
CA PRO A 10 -42.21 -37.17 9.23
C PRO A 10 -41.74 -35.86 8.59
N VAL A 11 -42.39 -34.78 8.95
CA VAL A 11 -42.03 -33.41 8.44
C VAL A 11 -40.70 -32.92 9.01
N GLY A 12 -40.12 -33.56 10.05
CA GLY A 12 -38.94 -33.07 10.72
C GLY A 12 -37.60 -33.31 10.03
N ILE A 13 -37.46 -34.37 9.24
CA ILE A 13 -36.15 -34.75 8.67
C ILE A 13 -35.79 -33.91 7.45
N ALA A 14 -36.72 -33.64 6.56
CA ALA A 14 -36.49 -32.82 5.37
C ALA A 14 -36.19 -31.35 5.72
N GLN A 15 -36.88 -30.80 6.73
CA GLN A 15 -36.60 -29.45 7.23
C GLN A 15 -35.24 -29.37 7.95
N ALA A 16 -34.85 -30.37 8.73
CA ALA A 16 -33.56 -30.39 9.39
C ALA A 16 -32.39 -30.47 8.37
N VAL A 17 -32.54 -31.31 7.34
CA VAL A 17 -31.53 -31.41 6.26
C VAL A 17 -31.41 -30.10 5.48
N CYS A 18 -32.52 -29.43 5.19
CA CYS A 18 -32.51 -28.15 4.47
C CYS A 18 -31.82 -27.05 5.27
N LEU A 19 -32.06 -26.98 6.58
CA LEU A 19 -31.38 -25.99 7.45
C LEU A 19 -29.89 -26.25 7.60
N VAL A 20 -29.44 -27.50 7.64
CA VAL A 20 -28.02 -27.86 7.69
C VAL A 20 -27.32 -27.50 6.37
N LEU A 21 -27.96 -27.73 5.21
CA LEU A 21 -27.41 -27.37 3.92
C LEU A 21 -27.33 -25.87 3.72
N VAL A 22 -28.29 -25.10 4.20
CA VAL A 22 -28.28 -23.63 4.16
C VAL A 22 -27.17 -23.08 5.08
N ALA A 23 -26.98 -23.65 6.27
CA ALA A 23 -25.92 -23.27 7.19
C ALA A 23 -24.52 -23.57 6.60
N LEU A 24 -24.34 -24.71 5.94
CA LEU A 24 -23.10 -25.07 5.25
C LEU A 24 -22.81 -24.14 4.04
N LEU A 25 -23.83 -23.75 3.29
CA LEU A 25 -23.68 -22.80 2.18
C LEU A 25 -23.36 -21.38 2.66
N LEU A 26 -23.91 -20.95 3.81
CA LEU A 26 -23.60 -19.64 4.40
C LEU A 26 -22.19 -19.59 4.98
N SER A 27 -21.62 -20.70 5.47
CA SER A 27 -20.25 -20.73 5.98
C SER A 27 -19.19 -20.59 4.89
N ILE A 28 -19.51 -20.96 3.63
CA ILE A 28 -18.58 -20.81 2.50
C ILE A 28 -18.52 -19.34 2.00
N LEU A 29 -19.57 -18.56 2.29
CA LEU A 29 -19.64 -17.14 1.87
C LEU A 29 -18.92 -16.18 2.82
N THR A 30 -18.45 -16.65 3.99
CA THR A 30 -17.77 -15.79 4.98
C THR A 30 -16.24 -15.79 4.86
N ASP A 31 -15.66 -16.66 4.04
CA ASP A 31 -14.24 -16.58 3.67
C ASP A 31 -14.05 -15.56 2.52
N ALA A 32 -14.42 -14.30 2.77
CA ALA A 32 -13.83 -13.22 2.01
C ALA A 32 -12.32 -13.34 2.24
N PRO A 33 -11.48 -13.50 1.19
CA PRO A 33 -10.04 -13.50 1.37
C PRO A 33 -9.72 -12.19 2.08
N ALA A 34 -9.19 -12.30 3.30
CA ALA A 34 -8.57 -11.16 3.96
C ALA A 34 -7.52 -10.69 2.96
N TYR A 35 -7.80 -9.62 2.21
CA TYR A 35 -6.79 -8.93 1.44
C TYR A 35 -5.74 -8.55 2.46
N ALA A 36 -4.71 -9.38 2.54
CA ALA A 36 -3.54 -9.12 3.35
C ALA A 36 -3.14 -7.70 2.96
N LYS A 37 -3.21 -6.77 3.90
CA LYS A 37 -2.81 -5.39 3.72
C LYS A 37 -1.36 -5.46 3.27
N VAL A 38 -1.13 -5.38 1.94
CA VAL A 38 0.20 -5.53 1.37
C VAL A 38 1.01 -4.40 1.96
N SER A 39 1.83 -4.73 2.94
CA SER A 39 2.82 -3.81 3.46
C SER A 39 3.79 -3.55 2.32
N ILE A 40 3.66 -2.40 1.67
CA ILE A 40 4.59 -1.97 0.63
C ILE A 40 5.94 -1.83 1.33
N ASN A 41 6.85 -2.76 1.04
CA ASN A 41 8.21 -2.70 1.59
C ASN A 41 9.09 -1.74 0.77
N HIS A 42 10.22 -1.35 1.35
CA HIS A 42 11.16 -0.42 0.70
C HIS A 42 11.66 -0.91 -0.65
N TYR A 43 11.78 -2.22 -0.84
CA TYR A 43 12.19 -2.81 -2.12
C TYR A 43 11.17 -2.53 -3.23
N GLN A 44 9.87 -2.69 -2.95
CA GLN A 44 8.80 -2.39 -3.91
C GLN A 44 8.77 -0.89 -4.26
N LEU A 45 9.02 -0.01 -3.29
CA LEU A 45 9.10 1.43 -3.53
C LEU A 45 10.29 1.80 -4.44
N ARG A 46 11.44 1.14 -4.24
CA ARG A 46 12.62 1.31 -5.12
C ARG A 46 12.32 0.84 -6.54
N LEU A 47 11.74 -0.35 -6.72
CA LEU A 47 11.35 -0.84 -8.04
C LEU A 47 10.38 0.10 -8.75
N TYR A 48 9.42 0.64 -8.02
CA TYR A 48 8.50 1.64 -8.56
C TYR A 48 9.25 2.90 -9.01
N ALA A 49 10.14 3.45 -8.18
CA ALA A 49 10.94 4.61 -8.55
C ALA A 49 11.82 4.33 -9.78
N HIS A 50 12.48 3.17 -9.83
CA HIS A 50 13.33 2.77 -10.95
C HIS A 50 12.56 2.66 -12.26
N SER A 51 11.30 2.21 -12.23
CA SER A 51 10.47 2.13 -13.46
C SER A 51 10.18 3.49 -14.10
N HIS A 52 10.41 4.59 -13.39
CA HIS A 52 10.24 5.96 -13.87
C HIS A 52 11.57 6.66 -14.23
N LEU A 53 12.69 5.97 -14.18
CA LEU A 53 14.02 6.50 -14.46
C LEU A 53 14.65 5.78 -15.65
N LEU A 54 15.33 6.53 -16.51
CA LEU A 54 15.83 6.03 -17.80
C LEU A 54 17.18 5.32 -17.71
N THR A 55 17.97 5.59 -16.67
CA THR A 55 19.35 5.08 -16.58
C THR A 55 19.66 4.48 -15.21
N ASN A 56 20.56 3.51 -15.19
CA ASN A 56 21.05 2.92 -13.93
C ASN A 56 21.72 3.94 -13.00
N SER A 57 22.34 4.97 -13.54
CA SER A 57 22.94 6.05 -12.73
C SER A 57 21.87 6.85 -11.99
N GLU A 58 20.77 7.20 -12.65
CA GLU A 58 19.64 7.89 -12.00
C GLU A 58 18.99 7.04 -10.93
N MET A 59 18.85 5.72 -11.18
CA MET A 59 18.35 4.77 -10.18
C MET A 59 19.25 4.70 -8.93
N GLN A 60 20.58 4.64 -9.12
CA GLN A 60 21.53 4.66 -8.01
C GLN A 60 21.50 5.99 -7.25
N CYS A 61 21.30 7.09 -7.94
CA CYS A 61 21.24 8.41 -7.31
C CYS A 61 19.99 8.59 -6.47
N ILE A 62 18.81 8.15 -6.94
CA ILE A 62 17.58 8.23 -6.15
C ILE A 62 17.65 7.31 -4.92
N ASP A 63 18.23 6.10 -5.07
CA ASP A 63 18.42 5.19 -3.95
C ASP A 63 19.26 5.83 -2.84
N LYS A 64 20.43 6.38 -3.21
CA LYS A 64 21.32 7.04 -2.26
C LYS A 64 20.68 8.27 -1.62
N LEU A 65 19.95 9.06 -2.38
CA LEU A 65 19.27 10.26 -1.89
C LEU A 65 18.18 9.89 -0.88
N TYR A 66 17.24 9.01 -1.25
CA TYR A 66 16.11 8.69 -0.38
C TYR A 66 16.47 7.78 0.79
N ASP A 67 17.57 7.04 0.71
CA ASP A 67 18.14 6.39 1.90
C ASP A 67 18.62 7.41 2.94
N ARG A 68 19.14 8.54 2.50
CA ARG A 68 19.60 9.62 3.39
C ARG A 68 18.46 10.49 3.93
N GLU A 69 17.45 10.74 3.08
CA GLU A 69 16.33 11.62 3.44
C GLU A 69 15.36 10.96 4.43
N SER A 70 14.98 9.73 4.19
CA SER A 70 13.88 9.10 4.93
C SER A 70 14.02 7.61 5.17
N HIS A 71 15.07 6.97 4.67
CA HIS A 71 15.16 5.50 4.53
C HIS A 71 13.94 4.93 3.80
N TRP A 72 13.44 5.64 2.77
CA TRP A 72 12.23 5.28 2.01
C TRP A 72 10.95 5.22 2.85
N ASN A 73 10.91 5.87 3.99
CA ASN A 73 9.74 5.89 4.87
C ASN A 73 8.75 6.98 4.44
N PRO A 74 7.55 6.61 3.96
CA PRO A 74 6.55 7.59 3.52
C PRO A 74 5.94 8.40 4.67
N LYS A 75 6.21 8.03 5.92
CA LYS A 75 5.75 8.74 7.12
C LYS A 75 6.87 9.46 7.85
N ALA A 76 8.08 9.49 7.30
CA ALA A 76 9.18 10.24 7.89
C ALA A 76 8.83 11.73 8.00
N MET A 77 9.11 12.34 9.15
CA MET A 77 8.92 13.76 9.37
C MET A 77 10.13 14.31 10.11
N ASN A 78 10.70 15.37 9.58
CA ASN A 78 11.73 16.13 10.26
C ASN A 78 11.04 17.11 11.24
N PRO A 79 11.27 17.00 12.55
CA PRO A 79 10.58 17.85 13.55
C PRO A 79 10.99 19.32 13.48
N ASP A 80 12.21 19.61 13.01
CA ASP A 80 12.75 20.96 12.97
C ASP A 80 12.25 21.75 11.75
N SER A 81 12.24 21.11 10.58
CA SER A 81 11.87 21.75 9.32
C SER A 81 10.42 21.52 8.92
N GLY A 82 9.80 20.44 9.40
CA GLY A 82 8.48 19.97 8.95
C GLY A 82 8.52 19.23 7.59
N ALA A 83 9.70 18.97 7.03
CA ALA A 83 9.88 18.16 5.83
C ALA A 83 9.26 16.77 6.01
N TYR A 84 8.62 16.24 4.96
CA TYR A 84 7.79 15.05 5.08
C TYR A 84 7.97 14.05 3.95
N GLY A 85 7.81 12.78 4.33
CA GLY A 85 7.69 11.65 3.44
C GLY A 85 9.04 11.18 2.85
N ILE A 86 8.95 10.34 1.82
CA ILE A 86 10.13 9.75 1.17
C ILE A 86 11.09 10.82 0.66
N PRO A 87 10.64 11.89 -0.04
CA PRO A 87 11.54 12.93 -0.54
C PRO A 87 11.90 14.01 0.47
N GLN A 88 11.40 13.96 1.71
CA GLN A 88 11.54 15.02 2.71
C GLN A 88 11.20 16.42 2.15
N GLY A 89 10.10 16.48 1.41
CA GLY A 89 9.64 17.74 0.80
C GLY A 89 8.87 18.63 1.77
N MET A 90 8.87 19.95 1.48
CA MET A 90 8.17 20.96 2.31
C MET A 90 6.69 21.12 1.95
N SER A 91 6.20 20.41 0.94
CA SER A 91 4.79 20.50 0.53
C SER A 91 3.87 19.80 1.53
N VAL A 92 2.89 20.51 2.08
CA VAL A 92 1.87 19.92 2.98
C VAL A 92 1.06 18.80 2.34
N TRP A 93 0.94 18.83 1.00
CA TRP A 93 0.27 17.77 0.24
C TRP A 93 0.92 16.39 0.45
N LEU A 94 2.23 16.32 0.68
CA LEU A 94 2.95 15.06 0.92
C LEU A 94 2.42 14.28 2.12
N ARG A 95 1.78 14.95 3.09
CA ARG A 95 1.22 14.31 4.29
C ARG A 95 0.01 13.43 3.98
N THR A 96 -0.69 13.71 2.88
CA THR A 96 -1.88 12.96 2.43
C THR A 96 -1.60 12.11 1.21
N ALA A 97 -0.45 12.28 0.57
CA ALA A 97 -0.04 11.55 -0.61
C ALA A 97 0.36 10.09 -0.28
N THR A 98 0.05 9.17 -1.19
CA THR A 98 0.55 7.80 -1.10
C THR A 98 2.07 7.76 -1.31
N ALA A 99 2.72 6.67 -0.89
CA ALA A 99 4.17 6.50 -1.09
C ALA A 99 4.59 6.66 -2.57
N HIS A 100 3.84 6.10 -3.50
CA HIS A 100 4.08 6.24 -4.93
C HIS A 100 3.96 7.70 -5.41
N GLN A 101 2.95 8.41 -4.94
CA GLN A 101 2.76 9.82 -5.26
C GLN A 101 3.89 10.70 -4.69
N GLN A 102 4.38 10.39 -3.48
CA GLN A 102 5.54 11.06 -2.89
C GLN A 102 6.81 10.86 -3.73
N ILE A 103 7.05 9.62 -4.22
CA ILE A 103 8.18 9.32 -5.11
C ILE A 103 8.08 10.13 -6.40
N MET A 104 6.93 10.13 -7.05
CA MET A 104 6.73 10.87 -8.31
C MET A 104 6.89 12.38 -8.12
N TRP A 105 6.38 12.91 -7.01
CA TRP A 105 6.57 14.31 -6.64
C TRP A 105 8.07 14.64 -6.50
N GLY A 106 8.81 13.81 -5.77
CA GLY A 106 10.23 14.02 -5.54
C GLY A 106 11.08 13.87 -6.81
N ILE A 107 10.78 12.91 -7.69
CA ILE A 107 11.41 12.81 -9.01
C ILE A 107 11.18 14.10 -9.81
N LYS A 108 9.93 14.53 -9.94
CA LYS A 108 9.58 15.76 -10.66
C LYS A 108 10.27 16.98 -10.08
N TYR A 109 10.28 17.12 -8.77
CA TYR A 109 10.98 18.21 -8.07
C TYR A 109 12.47 18.20 -8.38
N SER A 110 13.12 17.04 -8.30
CA SER A 110 14.55 16.88 -8.55
C SER A 110 14.93 17.22 -9.98
N TYR A 111 14.15 16.79 -10.97
CA TYR A 111 14.38 17.14 -12.38
C TYR A 111 14.17 18.62 -12.64
N ASN A 112 13.13 19.23 -12.08
CA ASN A 112 12.84 20.66 -12.27
C ASN A 112 13.91 21.56 -11.64
N ARG A 113 14.44 21.19 -10.48
CA ARG A 113 15.36 22.04 -9.73
C ARG A 113 16.84 21.76 -10.03
N TYR A 114 17.18 20.50 -10.29
CA TYR A 114 18.57 20.04 -10.42
C TYR A 114 18.88 19.36 -11.76
N GLY A 115 17.90 19.25 -12.64
CA GLY A 115 18.02 18.65 -13.96
C GLY A 115 18.02 17.12 -13.98
N SER A 116 18.23 16.46 -12.82
CA SER A 116 18.28 14.99 -12.70
C SER A 116 18.28 14.54 -11.24
N MET A 117 18.04 13.24 -10.98
CA MET A 117 18.22 12.65 -9.64
C MET A 117 19.67 12.72 -9.19
N CYS A 118 20.63 12.51 -10.10
CA CYS A 118 22.04 12.64 -9.80
C CYS A 118 22.45 14.09 -9.52
N GLY A 119 21.79 15.07 -10.16
CA GLY A 119 21.91 16.49 -9.84
C GLY A 119 21.48 16.80 -8.41
N ALA A 120 20.30 16.30 -8.02
CA ALA A 120 19.76 16.43 -6.67
C ALA A 120 20.67 15.77 -5.63
N TYR A 121 21.14 14.54 -5.88
CA TYR A 121 22.04 13.85 -4.98
C TYR A 121 23.38 14.57 -4.79
N ARG A 122 24.00 15.12 -5.86
CA ARG A 122 25.22 15.95 -5.77
C ARG A 122 24.97 17.23 -4.97
N HIS A 123 23.79 17.86 -5.11
CA HIS A 123 23.42 19.01 -4.29
C HIS A 123 23.34 18.63 -2.81
N TRP A 124 22.67 17.51 -2.50
CA TRP A 124 22.55 16.97 -1.16
C TRP A 124 23.93 16.68 -0.54
N GLN A 125 24.85 16.07 -1.30
CA GLN A 125 26.21 15.78 -0.81
C GLN A 125 26.97 17.03 -0.37
N ARG A 126 26.72 18.18 -1.01
CA ARG A 126 27.40 19.44 -0.70
C ARG A 126 26.71 20.24 0.39
N ASN A 127 25.41 20.15 0.50
CA ASN A 127 24.60 21.06 1.32
C ASN A 127 23.84 20.35 2.46
N GLY A 128 23.70 19.02 2.42
CA GLY A 128 22.93 18.24 3.39
C GLY A 128 21.41 18.30 3.21
N TRP A 129 20.93 18.87 2.10
CA TRP A 129 19.51 18.97 1.71
C TRP A 129 19.36 19.04 0.18
N HIS A 130 18.14 18.82 -0.30
CA HIS A 130 17.82 18.97 -1.72
C HIS A 130 16.45 19.60 -1.97
#